data_d12fecffd41755e57f32ff775224a536
#
_entry.id   d12fecffd41755e57f32ff775224a536
#
_cell.length_a   1.000
_cell.length_b   1.000
_cell.length_c   1.000
_cell.angle_alpha   90.00
_cell.angle_beta   90.00
_cell.angle_gamma   90.00
#
_symmetry.space_group_name_H-M   'P 1'
#
loop_
_entity.id
_entity.type
_entity.pdbx_description
1 polymer ?
#
loop_
_entity_poly.entity_id
_entity_poly.type
_entity_poly.pdbx_seq_one_letter_code
_entity_poly.pdbx_strand_id
1 'polypeptide(L)'
;IDTWSNGYTSIAIDSNDNIHISYYKNANGGELTYTTCSSSCSSAFSWTSTVVDSGQNFYDHQITIDANNALHISYHDGSNYDLKYAKCSSSCSSTSSWTTVLIDSDGQVGSGNSIAVDSNNNPHISCCSHCDSDGWTTAFPCCRRTI
;
A
#
# COMPACT_ATOMS: atom_id res chain seq x y z
N ILE A 1 -16.03 2.67 8.66
CA ILE A 1 -14.78 3.28 8.16
C ILE A 1 -14.34 4.30 9.20
N ASP A 2 -13.08 4.22 9.59
CA ASP A 2 -12.48 5.01 10.66
C ASP A 2 -12.43 6.51 10.31
N THR A 3 -12.66 7.38 11.27
CA THR A 3 -12.76 8.84 11.07
C THR A 3 -11.41 9.58 11.04
N TRP A 4 -10.28 8.88 11.06
CA TRP A 4 -8.94 9.45 11.21
C TRP A 4 -7.99 9.02 10.09
N SER A 5 -8.37 9.21 8.82
CA SER A 5 -7.45 9.00 7.70
C SER A 5 -6.87 10.33 7.22
N ASN A 6 -5.56 10.41 7.04
CA ASN A 6 -4.86 11.59 6.50
C ASN A 6 -4.86 11.65 4.97
N GLY A 7 -5.98 11.29 4.32
CA GLY A 7 -6.20 11.57 2.91
C GLY A 7 -5.56 10.59 1.90
N TYR A 8 -4.69 9.67 2.29
CA TYR A 8 -4.16 8.65 1.40
C TYR A 8 -5.04 7.42 1.44
N THR A 9 -5.62 7.04 0.31
CA THR A 9 -6.44 5.84 0.15
C THR A 9 -6.22 5.25 -1.23
N SER A 10 -6.28 3.92 -1.34
CA SER A 10 -6.25 3.23 -2.62
C SER A 10 -7.24 2.07 -2.60
N ILE A 11 -7.85 1.77 -3.75
CA ILE A 11 -8.92 0.78 -3.88
C ILE A 11 -8.61 -0.21 -5.00
N ALA A 12 -8.96 -1.47 -4.76
CA ALA A 12 -8.98 -2.52 -5.77
C ALA A 12 -10.24 -3.39 -5.59
N ILE A 13 -10.65 -4.07 -6.65
CA ILE A 13 -11.80 -4.98 -6.67
C ILE A 13 -11.31 -6.32 -7.19
N ASP A 14 -11.63 -7.41 -6.47
CA ASP A 14 -11.25 -8.76 -6.86
C ASP A 14 -12.23 -9.38 -7.89
N SER A 15 -11.93 -10.59 -8.35
CA SER A 15 -12.75 -11.31 -9.33
C SER A 15 -14.13 -11.73 -8.83
N ASN A 16 -14.41 -11.56 -7.52
CA ASN A 16 -15.70 -11.87 -6.87
C ASN A 16 -16.45 -10.60 -6.48
N ASP A 17 -16.04 -9.42 -7.01
CA ASP A 17 -16.58 -8.11 -6.69
C ASP A 17 -16.40 -7.69 -5.22
N ASN A 18 -15.47 -8.31 -4.48
CA ASN A 18 -15.11 -7.83 -3.15
C ASN A 18 -14.27 -6.55 -3.27
N ILE A 19 -14.56 -5.60 -2.39
CA ILE A 19 -13.86 -4.32 -2.34
C ILE A 19 -12.70 -4.42 -1.34
N HIS A 20 -11.54 -3.96 -1.76
CA HIS A 20 -10.31 -3.92 -0.98
C HIS A 20 -9.78 -2.49 -0.97
N ILE A 21 -9.56 -1.94 0.23
CA ILE A 21 -9.06 -0.57 0.40
C ILE A 21 -7.85 -0.60 1.32
N SER A 22 -6.78 0.09 0.93
CA SER A 22 -5.70 0.48 1.83
C SER A 22 -5.88 1.93 2.24
N TYR A 23 -5.57 2.27 3.49
CA TYR A 23 -5.60 3.64 4.00
C TYR A 23 -4.62 3.84 5.15
N TYR A 24 -4.18 5.08 5.33
CA TYR A 24 -3.37 5.46 6.48
C TYR A 24 -4.28 5.86 7.65
N LYS A 25 -3.98 5.34 8.83
CA LYS A 25 -4.64 5.68 10.07
C LYS A 25 -3.64 6.33 11.03
N ASN A 26 -3.92 7.54 11.46
CA ASN A 26 -3.10 8.25 12.44
C ASN A 26 -3.45 7.78 13.87
N ALA A 27 -3.12 6.55 14.18
CA ALA A 27 -3.28 5.93 15.49
C ALA A 27 -2.01 5.16 15.85
N ASN A 28 -1.72 4.98 17.13
CA ASN A 28 -0.61 4.16 17.64
C ASN A 28 0.77 4.47 16.99
N GLY A 29 1.03 5.72 16.62
CA GLY A 29 2.25 6.12 15.93
C GLY A 29 2.19 5.97 14.42
N GLY A 30 1.01 5.72 13.84
CA GLY A 30 0.74 5.54 12.43
C GLY A 30 0.55 4.08 12.03
N GLU A 31 -0.50 3.82 11.26
CA GLU A 31 -0.86 2.47 10.79
C GLU A 31 -1.17 2.50 9.29
N LEU A 32 -0.55 1.61 8.51
CA LEU A 32 -1.06 1.22 7.21
C LEU A 32 -2.16 0.17 7.45
N THR A 33 -3.37 0.51 7.12
CA THR A 33 -4.55 -0.32 7.37
C THR A 33 -5.16 -0.79 6.06
N TYR A 34 -5.55 -2.05 6.04
CA TYR A 34 -6.34 -2.68 4.99
C TYR A 34 -7.77 -2.88 5.50
N THR A 35 -8.76 -2.68 4.62
CA THR A 35 -10.15 -3.02 4.90
C THR A 35 -10.82 -3.65 3.69
N THR A 36 -11.75 -4.56 3.94
CA THR A 36 -12.49 -5.28 2.89
C THR A 36 -13.97 -5.37 3.20
N CYS A 37 -14.75 -5.45 2.14
CA CYS A 37 -16.18 -5.70 2.19
C CYS A 37 -16.60 -6.55 1.00
N SER A 38 -17.40 -7.62 1.25
CA SER A 38 -17.90 -8.54 0.24
C SER A 38 -19.41 -8.43 -0.02
N SER A 39 -20.16 -7.77 0.87
CA SER A 39 -21.61 -7.59 0.70
C SER A 39 -22.13 -6.46 1.58
N SER A 40 -23.21 -5.81 1.12
CA SER A 40 -23.84 -4.71 1.87
C SER A 40 -22.88 -3.58 2.24
N CYS A 41 -21.95 -3.24 1.36
CA CYS A 41 -20.83 -2.32 1.62
C CYS A 41 -21.27 -0.86 1.87
N SER A 42 -22.54 -0.55 1.71
CA SER A 42 -23.13 0.72 2.17
C SER A 42 -23.27 0.80 3.70
N SER A 43 -23.20 -0.33 4.41
CA SER A 43 -23.22 -0.38 5.87
C SER A 43 -21.80 -0.35 6.44
N ALA A 44 -21.56 0.52 7.42
CA ALA A 44 -20.27 0.58 8.12
C ALA A 44 -19.91 -0.74 8.86
N PHE A 45 -20.90 -1.52 9.23
CA PHE A 45 -20.72 -2.80 9.94
C PHE A 45 -20.29 -3.97 9.03
N SER A 46 -20.33 -3.78 7.70
CA SER A 46 -19.94 -4.81 6.73
C SER A 46 -18.45 -4.80 6.39
N TRP A 47 -17.69 -3.87 6.94
CA TRP A 47 -16.26 -3.73 6.68
C TRP A 47 -15.42 -4.40 7.76
N THR A 48 -14.43 -5.15 7.34
CA THR A 48 -13.43 -5.76 8.23
C THR A 48 -12.09 -5.10 7.99
N SER A 49 -11.49 -4.55 9.04
CA SER A 49 -10.21 -3.82 8.97
C SER A 49 -9.10 -4.56 9.70
N THR A 50 -7.89 -4.47 9.17
CA THR A 50 -6.68 -5.08 9.75
C THR A 50 -5.47 -4.17 9.55
N VAL A 51 -4.56 -4.16 10.53
CA VAL A 51 -3.30 -3.43 10.42
C VAL A 51 -2.31 -4.26 9.60
N VAL A 52 -1.74 -3.65 8.56
CA VAL A 52 -0.73 -4.24 7.67
C VAL A 52 0.68 -3.96 8.18
N ASP A 53 0.94 -2.69 8.54
CA ASP A 53 2.20 -2.22 9.11
C ASP A 53 1.93 -1.08 10.09
N SER A 54 2.81 -0.84 11.08
CA SER A 54 2.57 0.12 12.14
C SER A 54 3.84 0.77 12.68
N GLY A 55 3.66 1.89 13.41
CA GLY A 55 4.73 2.60 14.09
C GLY A 55 5.46 3.63 13.23
N GLN A 56 4.94 3.93 12.02
CA GLN A 56 5.54 4.84 11.06
C GLN A 56 4.48 5.71 10.37
N ASN A 57 4.92 6.79 9.73
CA ASN A 57 4.07 7.57 8.86
C ASN A 57 4.07 6.95 7.46
N PHE A 58 2.97 6.36 7.03
CA PHE A 58 2.86 5.72 5.71
C PHE A 58 2.10 6.61 4.73
N TYR A 59 2.73 6.88 3.59
CA TYR A 59 2.18 7.74 2.55
C TYR A 59 2.16 7.03 1.20
N ASP A 60 1.50 7.65 0.21
CA ASP A 60 1.54 7.25 -1.19
C ASP A 60 1.35 5.75 -1.43
N HIS A 61 0.50 5.09 -0.61
CA HIS A 61 0.27 3.65 -0.77
C HIS A 61 -0.71 3.36 -1.90
N GLN A 62 -0.45 2.27 -2.61
CA GLN A 62 -1.26 1.77 -3.71
C GLN A 62 -1.53 0.29 -3.51
N ILE A 63 -2.79 -0.15 -3.71
CA ILE A 63 -3.19 -1.55 -3.65
C ILE A 63 -3.55 -2.06 -5.04
N THR A 64 -3.13 -3.28 -5.35
CA THR A 64 -3.52 -4.03 -6.55
C THR A 64 -3.74 -5.50 -6.21
N ILE A 65 -4.33 -6.26 -7.15
CA ILE A 65 -4.69 -7.67 -6.97
C ILE A 65 -4.13 -8.46 -8.16
N ASP A 66 -3.55 -9.62 -7.90
CA ASP A 66 -3.09 -10.53 -8.93
C ASP A 66 -4.18 -11.51 -9.41
N ALA A 67 -3.86 -12.33 -10.41
CA ALA A 67 -4.80 -13.29 -10.98
C ALA A 67 -5.22 -14.41 -10.01
N ASN A 68 -4.51 -14.59 -8.90
CA ASN A 68 -4.82 -15.54 -7.83
C ASN A 68 -5.56 -14.87 -6.66
N ASN A 69 -6.03 -13.63 -6.83
CA ASN A 69 -6.63 -12.80 -5.78
C ASN A 69 -5.70 -12.50 -4.61
N ALA A 70 -4.37 -12.58 -4.78
CA ALA A 70 -3.45 -12.08 -3.79
C ALA A 70 -3.37 -10.55 -3.85
N LEU A 71 -3.34 -9.94 -2.69
CA LEU A 71 -3.27 -8.49 -2.51
C LEU A 71 -1.81 -8.04 -2.44
N HIS A 72 -1.51 -6.94 -3.12
CA HIS A 72 -0.19 -6.33 -3.18
C HIS A 72 -0.33 -4.85 -2.85
N ILE A 73 0.45 -4.35 -1.89
CA ILE A 73 0.47 -2.93 -1.51
C ILE A 73 1.91 -2.42 -1.61
N SER A 74 2.15 -1.38 -2.41
CA SER A 74 3.37 -0.58 -2.33
C SER A 74 3.10 0.65 -1.46
N TYR A 75 4.07 1.08 -0.65
CA TYR A 75 3.90 2.23 0.23
C TYR A 75 5.23 2.89 0.59
N HIS A 76 5.16 4.18 0.88
CA HIS A 76 6.26 4.99 1.36
C HIS A 76 6.25 5.03 2.89
N ASP A 77 7.34 4.59 3.50
CA ASP A 77 7.63 4.83 4.91
C ASP A 77 8.24 6.23 5.05
N GLY A 78 7.40 7.22 5.33
CA GLY A 78 7.82 8.61 5.41
C GLY A 78 8.65 8.96 6.65
N SER A 79 8.79 8.04 7.61
CA SER A 79 9.66 8.24 8.78
C SER A 79 11.11 7.88 8.46
N ASN A 80 11.32 6.89 7.59
CA ASN A 80 12.64 6.42 7.17
C ASN A 80 12.97 6.82 5.73
N TYR A 81 11.98 7.33 4.98
CA TYR A 81 12.08 7.64 3.54
C TYR A 81 12.35 6.41 2.67
N ASP A 82 11.73 5.30 3.01
CA ASP A 82 11.92 4.00 2.38
C ASP A 82 10.74 3.61 1.49
N LEU A 83 11.03 2.85 0.43
CA LEU A 83 10.01 2.12 -0.32
C LEU A 83 9.79 0.76 0.33
N LYS A 84 8.55 0.48 0.72
CA LYS A 84 8.12 -0.81 1.29
C LYS A 84 7.02 -1.44 0.45
N TYR A 85 6.86 -2.73 0.65
CA TYR A 85 5.87 -3.55 -0.01
C TYR A 85 5.24 -4.55 0.97
N ALA A 86 3.94 -4.77 0.83
CA ALA A 86 3.22 -5.79 1.59
C ALA A 86 2.44 -6.72 0.66
N LYS A 87 2.37 -8.00 1.02
CA LYS A 87 1.61 -9.04 0.31
C LYS A 87 0.76 -9.85 1.28
N CYS A 88 -0.44 -10.18 0.81
CA CYS A 88 -1.31 -11.15 1.46
C CYS A 88 -1.97 -12.04 0.41
N SER A 89 -1.84 -13.37 0.56
CA SER A 89 -2.39 -14.34 -0.40
C SER A 89 -3.66 -15.04 0.08
N SER A 90 -3.95 -14.98 1.39
CA SER A 90 -5.16 -15.56 1.97
C SER A 90 -5.40 -15.05 3.39
N SER A 91 -6.64 -15.07 3.84
CA SER A 91 -7.02 -14.67 5.21
C SER A 91 -6.56 -13.24 5.58
N CYS A 92 -6.64 -12.31 4.63
CA CYS A 92 -6.08 -10.97 4.74
C CYS A 92 -6.74 -10.08 5.80
N SER A 93 -7.80 -10.56 6.43
CA SER A 93 -8.40 -9.95 7.64
C SER A 93 -7.58 -10.19 8.92
N SER A 94 -6.47 -10.93 8.84
CA SER A 94 -5.54 -11.16 9.95
C SER A 94 -4.20 -10.48 9.68
N THR A 95 -3.67 -9.73 10.65
CA THR A 95 -2.35 -9.09 10.56
C THR A 95 -1.23 -10.10 10.28
N SER A 96 -1.30 -11.30 10.85
CA SER A 96 -0.30 -12.36 10.66
C SER A 96 -0.25 -12.93 9.24
N SER A 97 -1.25 -12.62 8.40
CA SER A 97 -1.29 -13.07 7.00
C SER A 97 -0.58 -12.12 6.03
N TRP A 98 -0.17 -10.95 6.51
CA TRP A 98 0.57 -9.97 5.74
C TRP A 98 2.07 -10.17 5.92
N THR A 99 2.78 -10.17 4.81
CA THR A 99 4.25 -10.13 4.78
C THR A 99 4.68 -8.76 4.29
N THR A 100 5.48 -8.05 5.07
CA THR A 100 6.04 -6.75 4.72
C THR A 100 7.52 -6.86 4.39
N VAL A 101 7.98 -6.16 3.36
CA VAL A 101 9.37 -6.20 2.87
C VAL A 101 9.85 -4.77 2.59
N LEU A 102 11.06 -4.46 3.05
CA LEU A 102 11.80 -3.28 2.63
C LEU A 102 12.34 -3.51 1.22
N ILE A 103 11.97 -2.65 0.27
CA ILE A 103 12.34 -2.79 -1.14
C ILE A 103 13.55 -1.93 -1.49
N ASP A 104 13.55 -0.70 -1.00
CA ASP A 104 14.62 0.24 -1.26
C ASP A 104 14.73 1.24 -0.10
N SER A 105 15.96 1.52 0.33
CA SER A 105 16.30 2.47 1.40
C SER A 105 17.50 3.35 1.00
N ASP A 106 17.86 3.39 -0.28
CA ASP A 106 18.97 4.19 -0.76
C ASP A 106 18.51 5.63 -1.03
N GLY A 107 18.75 6.50 -0.06
CA GLY A 107 18.33 7.90 -0.07
C GLY A 107 16.86 8.09 0.30
N GLN A 108 16.19 9.09 -0.30
CA GLN A 108 14.76 9.33 -0.14
C GLN A 108 14.02 8.67 -1.31
N VAL A 109 13.38 7.55 -1.06
CA VAL A 109 12.70 6.74 -2.07
C VAL A 109 11.27 6.42 -1.66
N GLY A 110 10.45 5.98 -2.60
CA GLY A 110 9.09 5.49 -2.32
C GLY A 110 7.98 6.52 -2.44
N SER A 111 8.27 7.81 -2.53
CA SER A 111 7.25 8.83 -2.75
C SER A 111 6.64 8.69 -4.15
N GLY A 112 5.35 9.02 -4.29
CA GLY A 112 4.62 8.95 -5.56
C GLY A 112 4.65 7.57 -6.20
N ASN A 113 4.67 6.49 -5.38
CA ASN A 113 4.74 5.14 -5.91
C ASN A 113 3.45 4.69 -6.57
N SER A 114 3.58 3.73 -7.49
CA SER A 114 2.49 3.02 -8.12
C SER A 114 2.87 1.56 -8.33
N ILE A 115 1.91 0.66 -8.23
CA ILE A 115 2.13 -0.77 -8.37
C ILE A 115 1.20 -1.37 -9.42
N ALA A 116 1.74 -2.29 -10.22
CA ALA A 116 0.98 -3.15 -11.13
C ALA A 116 1.52 -4.58 -11.05
N VAL A 117 0.68 -5.54 -11.40
CA VAL A 117 1.06 -6.96 -11.43
C VAL A 117 0.98 -7.47 -12.86
N ASP A 118 2.00 -8.20 -13.32
CA ASP A 118 2.03 -8.79 -14.65
C ASP A 118 1.24 -10.11 -14.71
N SER A 119 1.13 -10.68 -15.92
CA SER A 119 0.40 -11.93 -16.14
C SER A 119 1.01 -13.17 -15.46
N ASN A 120 2.24 -13.06 -14.95
CA ASN A 120 2.91 -14.10 -14.17
C ASN A 120 2.79 -13.85 -12.66
N ASN A 121 1.98 -12.88 -12.25
CA ASN A 121 1.78 -12.43 -10.86
C ASN A 121 3.02 -11.79 -10.22
N ASN A 122 3.94 -11.23 -11.02
CA ASN A 122 5.07 -10.48 -10.50
C ASN A 122 4.66 -9.02 -10.29
N PRO A 123 4.81 -8.45 -9.11
CA PRO A 123 4.58 -7.04 -8.86
C PRO A 123 5.72 -6.17 -9.41
N HIS A 124 5.32 -5.08 -10.05
CA HIS A 124 6.20 -4.04 -10.58
C HIS A 124 5.84 -2.73 -9.89
N ILE A 125 6.83 -2.07 -9.29
CA ILE A 125 6.65 -0.81 -8.58
C ILE A 125 7.45 0.27 -9.28
N SER A 126 6.82 1.42 -9.50
CA SER A 126 7.49 2.67 -9.85
C SER A 126 7.42 3.62 -8.66
N CYS A 127 8.46 4.41 -8.43
CA CYS A 127 8.48 5.44 -7.38
C CYS A 127 9.38 6.60 -7.80
N CYS A 128 9.27 7.73 -7.12
CA CYS A 128 10.26 8.79 -7.21
C CYS A 128 11.42 8.49 -6.25
N SER A 129 12.64 8.68 -6.72
CA SER A 129 13.84 8.79 -5.90
C SER A 129 14.27 10.25 -5.90
N HIS A 130 14.57 10.82 -4.74
CA HIS A 130 14.99 12.21 -4.61
C HIS A 130 13.94 13.23 -5.08
N CYS A 131 12.91 13.44 -4.28
CA CYS A 131 12.14 14.68 -4.34
C CYS A 131 12.88 15.70 -3.46
N ASP A 132 13.89 16.36 -3.99
CA ASP A 132 14.50 17.50 -3.29
C ASP A 132 13.45 18.57 -3.05
N SER A 133 13.53 19.25 -1.91
CA SER A 133 12.63 20.33 -1.50
C SER A 133 12.51 21.47 -2.52
N ASP A 134 13.35 21.50 -3.53
CA ASP A 134 13.44 22.52 -4.58
C ASP A 134 12.72 22.12 -5.88
N GLY A 135 12.12 20.92 -5.93
CA GLY A 135 11.10 20.52 -6.94
C GLY A 135 11.59 20.28 -8.37
N TRP A 136 12.85 20.53 -8.71
CA TRP A 136 13.31 20.46 -10.11
C TRP A 136 14.81 20.12 -10.22
N THR A 137 15.19 18.86 -10.21
CA THR A 137 16.46 18.45 -10.79
C THR A 137 16.27 17.66 -12.06
N THR A 138 17.05 17.90 -13.08
CA THR A 138 16.90 17.51 -14.47
C THR A 138 17.27 16.04 -14.77
N ALA A 139 17.27 15.17 -13.78
CA ALA A 139 17.52 13.73 -13.96
C ALA A 139 16.67 12.96 -12.94
N PHE A 140 15.47 12.53 -13.33
CA PHE A 140 14.64 11.63 -12.57
C PHE A 140 15.15 10.17 -12.73
N PRO A 141 15.86 9.59 -11.80
CA PRO A 141 15.87 8.15 -11.71
C PRO A 141 14.51 7.73 -11.10
N CYS A 142 13.56 7.44 -11.97
CA CYS A 142 12.35 6.72 -11.55
C CYS A 142 12.82 5.36 -11.04
N CYS A 143 12.66 5.08 -9.75
CA CYS A 143 12.94 3.73 -9.28
C CYS A 143 11.92 2.77 -9.90
N ARG A 144 12.42 1.70 -10.51
CA ARG A 144 11.62 0.58 -11.00
C ARG A 144 12.11 -0.67 -10.30
N ARG A 145 11.20 -1.35 -9.59
CA ARG A 145 11.49 -2.62 -8.93
C ARG A 145 10.50 -3.68 -9.38
N THR A 146 11.01 -4.85 -9.72
CA THR A 146 10.23 -6.09 -9.88
C THR A 146 10.55 -6.97 -8.67
N ILE A 147 9.54 -7.54 -8.04
CA ILE A 147 9.65 -8.31 -6.80
C ILE A 147 9.24 -9.75 -7.06
#